data_24a5b1e9a25f61aad85edba823650f35
#
_entry.id   24a5b1e9a25f61aad85edba823650f35
#
_cell.length_a   1.000
_cell.length_b   1.000
_cell.length_c   1.000
_cell.angle_alpha   90.00
_cell.angle_beta   90.00
_cell.angle_gamma   90.00
#
_symmetry.space_group_name_H-M   'P 1'
#
loop_
_entity.id
_entity.type
_entity.pdbx_description
1 polymer ?
#
loop_
_entity_poly.entity_id
_entity_poly.type
_entity_poly.pdbx_seq_one_letter_code
_entity_poly.pdbx_strand_id
1 'polypeptide(L)'
;MTTPTRIHPDRLPATIRSYLAAHVARDADAALSAFTSTAVVVDDGTTYRGSEEIRRFLAQAGAEFTYTITLVAAERTEDVRWVVTNRLEGDFPGGVVDLRYHFAMDGDLIAELFIAP
;
A
#
# COMPACT_ATOMS: atom_id res chain seq x y z
N MET A 1 19.84 6.84 12.84
CA MET A 1 19.14 6.64 11.56
C MET A 1 19.32 5.19 11.12
N THR A 2 18.24 4.51 10.79
CA THR A 2 18.30 3.11 10.36
C THR A 2 18.47 3.07 8.84
N THR A 3 19.44 2.29 8.37
CA THR A 3 19.61 2.07 6.92
C THR A 3 18.55 1.10 6.44
N PRO A 4 17.78 1.42 5.39
CA PRO A 4 16.81 0.48 4.83
C PRO A 4 17.49 -0.82 4.40
N THR A 5 16.88 -1.93 4.73
CA THR A 5 17.37 -3.26 4.37
C THR A 5 16.46 -3.86 3.32
N ARG A 6 17.02 -4.17 2.14
CA ARG A 6 16.27 -4.87 1.11
C ARG A 6 15.94 -6.27 1.59
N ILE A 7 14.69 -6.68 1.41
CA ILE A 7 14.20 -8.00 1.78
C ILE A 7 13.49 -8.66 0.61
N HIS A 8 13.39 -9.98 0.66
CA HIS A 8 12.53 -10.70 -0.26
C HIS A 8 11.05 -10.38 0.07
N PRO A 9 10.16 -10.22 -0.93
CA PRO A 9 8.74 -9.94 -0.66
C PRO A 9 8.08 -10.91 0.30
N ASP A 10 8.51 -12.19 0.32
CA ASP A 10 7.97 -13.19 1.25
C ASP A 10 8.31 -12.89 2.71
N ARG A 11 9.26 -11.97 2.97
CA ARG A 11 9.63 -11.54 4.31
C ARG A 11 8.79 -10.37 4.82
N LEU A 12 7.93 -9.80 4.00
CA LEU A 12 6.98 -8.79 4.44
C LEU A 12 6.02 -9.39 5.45
N PRO A 13 5.52 -8.60 6.43
CA PRO A 13 4.44 -9.06 7.30
C PRO A 13 3.27 -9.64 6.51
N ALA A 14 2.68 -10.71 7.03
CA ALA A 14 1.57 -11.39 6.34
C ALA A 14 0.41 -10.43 6.03
N THR A 15 0.14 -9.48 6.94
CA THR A 15 -0.92 -8.49 6.74
C THR A 15 -0.63 -7.57 5.56
N ILE A 16 0.63 -7.15 5.39
CA ILE A 16 1.02 -6.33 4.23
C ILE A 16 0.87 -7.14 2.94
N ARG A 17 1.31 -8.40 2.95
CA ARG A 17 1.15 -9.28 1.78
C ARG A 17 -0.32 -9.48 1.42
N SER A 18 -1.17 -9.68 2.42
CA SER A 18 -2.62 -9.83 2.21
C SER A 18 -3.24 -8.54 1.66
N TYR A 19 -2.83 -7.38 2.17
CA TYR A 19 -3.29 -6.10 1.65
C TYR A 19 -2.91 -5.94 0.16
N LEU A 20 -1.67 -6.23 -0.18
CA LEU A 20 -1.20 -6.08 -1.57
C LEU A 20 -1.96 -7.00 -2.52
N ALA A 21 -2.22 -8.24 -2.11
CA ALA A 21 -3.01 -9.17 -2.90
C ALA A 21 -4.46 -8.70 -3.08
N ALA A 22 -5.08 -8.20 -2.02
CA ALA A 22 -6.44 -7.67 -2.05
C ALA A 22 -6.52 -6.43 -2.94
N HIS A 23 -5.49 -5.58 -2.90
CA HIS A 23 -5.42 -4.38 -3.73
C HIS A 23 -5.36 -4.74 -5.23
N VAL A 24 -4.52 -5.69 -5.59
CA VAL A 24 -4.44 -6.19 -6.98
C VAL A 24 -5.76 -6.80 -7.42
N ALA A 25 -6.42 -7.55 -6.54
CA ALA A 25 -7.71 -8.20 -6.82
C ALA A 25 -8.88 -7.20 -6.78
N ARG A 26 -8.65 -5.96 -6.38
CA ARG A 26 -9.67 -4.93 -6.17
C ARG A 26 -10.75 -5.37 -5.17
N ASP A 27 -10.33 -6.11 -4.14
CA ASP A 27 -11.19 -6.57 -3.06
C ASP A 27 -11.09 -5.56 -1.90
N ALA A 28 -11.97 -4.56 -1.92
CA ALA A 28 -11.93 -3.47 -0.96
C ALA A 28 -12.17 -3.95 0.48
N ASP A 29 -13.06 -4.92 0.69
CA ASP A 29 -13.34 -5.43 2.03
C ASP A 29 -12.15 -6.19 2.62
N ALA A 30 -11.51 -7.04 1.82
CA ALA A 30 -10.31 -7.74 2.27
C ALA A 30 -9.16 -6.75 2.53
N ALA A 31 -8.98 -5.75 1.67
CA ALA A 31 -7.96 -4.73 1.86
C ALA A 31 -8.22 -3.92 3.13
N LEU A 32 -9.46 -3.53 3.39
CA LEU A 32 -9.83 -2.76 4.58
C LEU A 32 -9.53 -3.53 5.87
N SER A 33 -9.72 -4.84 5.86
CA SER A 33 -9.49 -5.67 7.04
C SER A 33 -8.02 -5.70 7.50
N ALA A 34 -7.10 -5.25 6.65
CA ALA A 34 -5.67 -5.16 6.99
C ALA A 34 -5.33 -3.95 7.85
N PHE A 35 -6.25 -2.98 8.02
CA PHE A 35 -5.98 -1.73 8.70
C PHE A 35 -6.57 -1.69 10.11
N THR A 36 -5.93 -0.89 10.99
CA THR A 36 -6.54 -0.56 12.29
C THR A 36 -7.76 0.33 12.06
N SER A 37 -8.65 0.41 13.04
CA SER A 37 -9.85 1.26 12.95
C SER A 37 -9.53 2.75 12.92
N THR A 38 -8.33 3.13 13.36
CA THR A 38 -7.87 4.53 13.38
C THR A 38 -6.76 4.80 12.38
N ALA A 39 -6.54 3.89 11.43
CA ALA A 39 -5.47 4.00 10.45
C ALA A 39 -5.60 5.26 9.60
N VAL A 40 -4.47 5.67 9.02
CA VAL A 40 -4.40 6.82 8.13
C VAL A 40 -3.75 6.38 6.82
N VAL A 41 -4.37 6.74 5.71
CA VAL A 41 -3.81 6.55 4.37
C VAL A 41 -3.63 7.91 3.72
N VAL A 42 -2.46 8.13 3.13
CA VAL A 42 -2.20 9.32 2.32
C VAL A 42 -1.85 8.86 0.91
N ASP A 43 -2.62 9.31 -0.06
CA ASP A 43 -2.41 8.98 -1.46
C ASP A 43 -2.60 10.23 -2.32
N ASP A 44 -1.59 10.54 -3.11
CA ASP A 44 -1.59 11.72 -4.00
C ASP A 44 -1.99 13.01 -3.26
N GLY A 45 -1.44 13.18 -2.06
CA GLY A 45 -1.67 14.36 -1.22
C GLY A 45 -3.01 14.38 -0.48
N THR A 46 -3.87 13.39 -0.70
CA THR A 46 -5.16 13.29 -0.01
C THR A 46 -5.04 12.36 1.19
N THR A 47 -5.55 12.79 2.34
CA THR A 47 -5.51 12.02 3.58
C THR A 47 -6.88 11.39 3.87
N TYR A 48 -6.86 10.08 4.15
CA TYR A 48 -8.04 9.30 4.51
C TYR A 48 -7.84 8.78 5.93
N ARG A 49 -8.79 9.07 6.83
CA ARG A 49 -8.68 8.73 8.25
C ARG A 49 -9.83 7.82 8.67
N GLY A 50 -9.47 6.69 9.26
CA GLY A 50 -10.43 5.74 9.81
C GLY A 50 -11.05 4.85 8.74
N SER A 51 -11.80 3.83 9.21
CA SER A 51 -12.29 2.76 8.35
C SER A 51 -13.21 3.24 7.23
N GLU A 52 -14.08 4.20 7.50
CA GLU A 52 -15.04 4.68 6.50
C GLU A 52 -14.35 5.42 5.35
N GLU A 53 -13.44 6.33 5.68
CA GLU A 53 -12.70 7.07 4.66
C GLU A 53 -11.76 6.15 3.87
N ILE A 54 -11.11 5.21 4.55
CA ILE A 54 -10.23 4.24 3.89
C ILE A 54 -11.03 3.32 2.97
N ARG A 55 -12.23 2.89 3.39
CA ARG A 55 -13.11 2.12 2.51
C ARG A 55 -13.40 2.88 1.22
N ARG A 56 -13.67 4.17 1.33
CA ARG A 56 -13.93 5.03 0.16
C ARG A 56 -12.71 5.12 -0.74
N PHE A 57 -11.53 5.31 -0.16
CA PHE A 57 -10.27 5.30 -0.89
C PHE A 57 -10.09 3.98 -1.66
N LEU A 58 -10.28 2.84 -0.99
CA LEU A 58 -10.09 1.52 -1.60
C LEU A 58 -11.07 1.26 -2.75
N ALA A 59 -12.26 1.79 -2.66
CA ALA A 59 -13.27 1.64 -3.71
C ALA A 59 -12.97 2.51 -4.94
N GLN A 60 -12.27 3.62 -4.78
CA GLN A 60 -12.06 4.62 -5.82
C GLN A 60 -10.64 4.67 -6.39
N ALA A 61 -9.63 4.21 -5.64
CA ALA A 61 -8.24 4.33 -6.04
C ALA A 61 -7.96 3.63 -7.36
N GLY A 62 -7.54 4.41 -8.37
CA GLY A 62 -7.19 3.89 -9.68
C GLY A 62 -8.36 3.35 -10.50
N ALA A 63 -9.63 3.55 -10.05
CA ALA A 63 -10.79 2.97 -10.72
C ALA A 63 -11.02 3.51 -12.16
N GLU A 64 -10.50 4.69 -12.46
CA GLU A 64 -10.63 5.32 -13.78
C GLU A 64 -9.65 4.79 -14.83
N PHE A 65 -8.67 3.98 -14.41
CA PHE A 65 -7.64 3.46 -15.31
C PHE A 65 -7.61 1.93 -15.29
N THR A 66 -7.14 1.35 -16.40
CA THR A 66 -6.80 -0.07 -16.47
C THR A 66 -5.29 -0.19 -16.40
N TYR A 67 -4.78 -0.97 -15.46
CA TYR A 67 -3.34 -1.10 -15.27
C TYR A 67 -2.98 -2.42 -14.61
N THR A 68 -1.70 -2.79 -14.74
CA THR A 68 -1.10 -3.91 -14.02
C THR A 68 -0.20 -3.39 -12.92
N ILE A 69 -0.05 -4.18 -11.86
CA ILE A 69 0.83 -3.86 -10.74
C ILE A 69 1.86 -4.97 -10.61
N THR A 70 3.13 -4.58 -10.56
CA THR A 70 4.24 -5.52 -10.33
C THR A 70 5.06 -5.02 -9.15
N LEU A 71 5.23 -5.86 -8.13
CA LEU A 71 6.11 -5.56 -7.01
C LEU A 71 7.55 -5.68 -7.50
N VAL A 72 8.32 -4.60 -7.42
CA VAL A 72 9.70 -4.57 -7.90
C VAL A 72 10.74 -4.49 -6.78
N ALA A 73 10.35 -4.06 -5.58
CA ALA A 73 11.27 -4.03 -4.44
C ALA A 73 10.50 -4.02 -3.12
N ALA A 74 11.12 -4.57 -2.08
CA ALA A 74 10.61 -4.52 -0.72
C ALA A 74 11.78 -4.23 0.21
N GLU A 75 11.54 -3.37 1.22
CA GLU A 75 12.56 -2.96 2.18
C GLU A 75 11.95 -2.86 3.58
N ARG A 76 12.75 -3.20 4.58
CA ARG A 76 12.43 -2.87 5.96
C ARG A 76 13.23 -1.63 6.35
N THR A 77 12.56 -0.58 6.78
CA THR A 77 13.20 0.69 7.10
C THR A 77 13.42 0.88 8.59
N GLU A 78 12.50 0.36 9.42
CA GLU A 78 12.57 0.38 10.88
C GLU A 78 11.81 -0.83 11.43
N ASP A 79 11.78 -1.00 12.75
CA ASP A 79 11.18 -2.18 13.40
C ASP A 79 9.75 -2.47 12.94
N VAL A 80 8.93 -1.41 12.77
CA VAL A 80 7.52 -1.55 12.39
C VAL A 80 7.21 -0.87 11.06
N ARG A 81 8.24 -0.54 10.28
CA ARG A 81 8.08 0.19 9.01
C ARG A 81 8.70 -0.55 7.84
N TRP A 82 7.95 -0.61 6.75
CA TRP A 82 8.36 -1.25 5.49
C TRP A 82 8.02 -0.36 4.31
N VAL A 83 8.78 -0.49 3.23
CA VAL A 83 8.50 0.16 1.95
C VAL A 83 8.41 -0.89 0.86
N VAL A 84 7.32 -0.86 0.11
CA VAL A 84 7.13 -1.68 -1.09
C VAL A 84 7.10 -0.75 -2.29
N THR A 85 7.92 -1.05 -3.30
CA THR A 85 7.87 -0.33 -4.57
C THR A 85 7.08 -1.17 -5.56
N ASN A 86 5.99 -0.60 -6.06
CA ASN A 86 5.14 -1.22 -7.08
C ASN A 86 5.29 -0.45 -8.39
N ARG A 87 5.46 -1.18 -9.48
CA ARG A 87 5.41 -0.60 -10.82
C ARG A 87 4.04 -0.78 -11.41
N LEU A 88 3.41 0.33 -11.78
CA LEU A 88 2.13 0.35 -12.45
C LEU A 88 2.34 0.64 -13.93
N GLU A 89 1.74 -0.17 -14.79
CA GLU A 89 1.77 0.01 -16.24
C GLU A 89 0.33 -0.04 -16.76
N GLY A 90 -0.09 0.97 -17.51
CA GLY A 90 -1.47 1.02 -17.98
C GLY A 90 -1.80 2.22 -18.82
N ASP A 91 -3.09 2.52 -18.90
CA ASP A 91 -3.66 3.53 -19.79
C ASP A 91 -3.75 4.95 -19.19
N PHE A 92 -3.11 5.16 -18.01
CA PHE A 92 -3.02 6.48 -17.41
C PHE A 92 -1.93 7.32 -18.10
N PRO A 93 -1.93 8.66 -17.91
CA PRO A 93 -0.91 9.53 -18.48
C PRO A 93 0.50 9.11 -18.06
N GLY A 94 1.40 8.97 -19.05
CA GLY A 94 2.76 8.48 -18.84
C GLY A 94 2.93 6.97 -18.97
N GLY A 95 1.88 6.20 -18.77
CA GLY A 95 1.85 4.75 -19.02
C GLY A 95 2.59 3.86 -18.03
N VAL A 96 3.61 4.37 -17.34
CA VAL A 96 4.41 3.61 -16.35
C VAL A 96 4.74 4.54 -15.19
N VAL A 97 4.58 4.05 -13.96
CA VAL A 97 4.99 4.77 -12.75
C VAL A 97 5.41 3.78 -11.67
N ASP A 98 6.48 4.10 -10.95
CA ASP A 98 6.86 3.37 -9.75
C ASP A 98 6.33 4.15 -8.55
N LEU A 99 5.50 3.49 -7.73
CA LEU A 99 4.96 4.06 -6.51
C LEU A 99 5.56 3.36 -5.30
N ARG A 100 5.92 4.14 -4.29
CA ARG A 100 6.41 3.63 -3.02
C ARG A 100 5.27 3.64 -2.01
N TYR A 101 5.01 2.47 -1.47
CA TYR A 101 4.00 2.23 -0.44
C TYR A 101 4.72 2.12 0.89
N HIS A 102 4.63 3.16 1.71
CA HIS A 102 5.26 3.21 3.04
C HIS A 102 4.25 2.74 4.07
N PHE A 103 4.55 1.62 4.72
CA PHE A 103 3.67 1.01 5.73
C PHE A 103 4.24 1.20 7.12
N ALA A 104 3.39 1.55 8.08
CA ALA A 104 3.69 1.46 9.49
C ALA A 104 2.67 0.53 10.14
N MET A 105 3.17 -0.45 10.90
CA MET A 105 2.34 -1.46 11.55
C MET A 105 2.09 -1.12 13.02
N ASP A 106 0.89 -1.48 13.50
CA ASP A 106 0.56 -1.50 14.92
C ASP A 106 0.11 -2.93 15.23
N GLY A 107 1.02 -3.71 15.82
CA GLY A 107 0.80 -5.15 15.97
C GLY A 107 0.66 -5.81 14.59
N ASP A 108 -0.42 -6.54 14.41
CA ASP A 108 -0.69 -7.28 13.18
C ASP A 108 -1.47 -6.50 12.12
N LEU A 109 -1.73 -5.20 12.36
CA LEU A 109 -2.53 -4.39 11.44
C LEU A 109 -1.75 -3.17 10.98
N ILE A 110 -2.14 -2.64 9.82
CA ILE A 110 -1.52 -1.44 9.25
C ILE A 110 -2.14 -0.22 9.93
N ALA A 111 -1.27 0.61 10.53
CA ALA A 111 -1.68 1.87 11.16
C ALA A 111 -1.55 3.06 10.21
N GLU A 112 -0.58 3.01 9.30
CA GLU A 112 -0.34 4.08 8.33
C GLU A 112 0.08 3.50 6.98
N LEU A 113 -0.40 4.13 5.92
CA LEU A 113 0.04 3.86 4.55
C LEU A 113 0.20 5.17 3.82
N PHE A 114 1.39 5.44 3.33
CA PHE A 114 1.69 6.62 2.53
C PHE A 114 2.15 6.17 1.14
N ILE A 115 1.46 6.63 0.10
CA ILE A 115 1.73 6.25 -1.29
C ILE A 115 2.21 7.47 -2.05
N ALA A 116 3.39 7.37 -2.68
CA ALA A 116 3.96 8.45 -3.49
C ALA A 116 4.94 7.88 -4.53
N PRO A 117 5.20 8.62 -5.60
CA PRO A 117 6.24 8.24 -6.57
C PRO A 117 7.63 8.15 -5.96
#